data_7452ed820f01fa9fb7b62ac1faca9701
#
_entry.id   7452ed820f01fa9fb7b62ac1faca9701
#
_cell.length_a   1.000
_cell.length_b   1.000
_cell.length_c   1.000
_cell.angle_alpha   90.00
_cell.angle_beta   90.00
_cell.angle_gamma   90.00
#
_symmetry.space_group_name_H-M   'P 1'
#
loop_
_entity.id
_entity.type
_entity.pdbx_description
1 polymer ?
#
loop_
_entity_poly.entity_id
_entity_poly.type
_entity_poly.pdbx_seq_one_letter_code
_entity_poly.pdbx_strand_id
1 'polypeptide(L)'
;SLMDIEGELLIVPNFTLYGDARKGRRPGYSGGAAPEVASELFDRLCKKAEALGIKKVQHGIFQTDMKVALVNDGPVTLLLDSEKLF
;
A
#
# COMPACT_ATOMS: atom_id res chain seq x y z
N SER A 1 -9.06 11.31 12.82
CA SER A 1 -8.81 10.10 12.03
C SER A 1 -9.68 10.07 10.78
N LEU A 2 -9.37 9.13 9.88
CA LEU A 2 -10.18 8.93 8.67
C LEU A 2 -11.64 8.63 9.02
N MET A 3 -11.88 7.83 10.05
CA MET A 3 -13.24 7.52 10.50
C MET A 3 -13.96 8.71 11.11
N ASP A 4 -13.24 9.62 11.76
CA ASP A 4 -13.83 10.82 12.36
C ASP A 4 -14.47 11.75 11.33
N ILE A 5 -13.89 11.77 10.12
CA ILE A 5 -14.39 12.59 9.02
C ILE A 5 -15.25 11.79 8.02
N GLU A 6 -15.58 10.55 8.36
CA GLU A 6 -16.29 9.63 7.47
C GLU A 6 -15.63 9.50 6.09
N GLY A 7 -14.29 9.48 6.08
CA GLY A 7 -13.50 9.39 4.86
C GLY A 7 -13.55 8.02 4.22
N GLU A 8 -13.07 7.95 3.01
CA GLU A 8 -12.97 6.72 2.21
C GLU A 8 -11.51 6.32 2.05
N LEU A 9 -11.25 5.06 1.74
CA LEU A 9 -9.91 4.51 1.62
C LEU A 9 -9.74 3.79 0.29
N LEU A 10 -8.62 4.07 -0.39
CA LEU A 10 -8.17 3.31 -1.56
C LEU A 10 -6.84 2.64 -1.24
N ILE A 11 -6.78 1.33 -1.37
CA ILE A 11 -5.57 0.55 -1.09
C ILE A 11 -5.02 0.01 -2.41
N VAL A 12 -3.76 0.33 -2.70
CA VAL A 12 -3.10 -0.09 -3.94
C VAL A 12 -1.90 -0.95 -3.60
N PRO A 13 -1.84 -2.20 -4.06
CA PRO A 13 -0.66 -3.04 -3.86
C PRO A 13 0.49 -2.53 -4.74
N ASN A 14 1.69 -2.39 -4.15
CA ASN A 14 2.83 -1.87 -4.88
C ASN A 14 4.14 -2.40 -4.30
N PHE A 15 4.76 -3.38 -4.99
CA PHE A 15 6.04 -3.95 -4.58
C PHE A 15 7.22 -3.00 -4.84
N THR A 16 7.05 -2.01 -5.70
CA THR A 16 8.14 -1.09 -6.06
C THR A 16 8.62 -0.22 -4.91
N LEU A 17 7.84 -0.13 -3.83
CA LEU A 17 8.26 0.54 -2.61
C LEU A 17 9.51 -0.10 -1.99
N TYR A 18 9.77 -1.38 -2.26
CA TYR A 18 10.97 -2.08 -1.83
C TYR A 18 12.11 -2.00 -2.84
N GLY A 19 11.98 -1.18 -3.87
CA GLY A 19 13.03 -0.96 -4.83
C GLY A 19 14.30 -0.43 -4.16
N ASP A 20 15.41 -1.16 -4.29
CA ASP A 20 16.70 -0.78 -3.74
C ASP A 20 17.63 -0.38 -4.88
N ALA A 21 17.97 0.89 -4.94
CA ALA A 21 18.81 1.47 -5.98
C ALA A 21 20.27 1.67 -5.52
N ARG A 22 20.63 1.16 -4.35
CA ARG A 22 21.98 1.37 -3.78
C ARG A 22 23.08 0.62 -4.53
N LYS A 23 22.71 -0.44 -5.26
CA LYS A 23 23.66 -1.28 -6.00
C LYS A 23 23.24 -1.40 -7.47
N GLY A 24 24.12 -1.00 -8.39
CA GLY A 24 23.92 -1.15 -9.82
C GLY A 24 22.97 -0.10 -10.41
N ARG A 25 22.63 -0.30 -11.69
CA ARG A 25 21.83 0.63 -12.48
C ARG A 25 20.33 0.40 -12.35
N ARG A 26 19.92 -0.82 -11.97
CA ARG A 26 18.53 -1.21 -11.84
C ARG A 26 18.19 -1.41 -10.37
N PRO A 27 17.03 -0.94 -9.90
CA PRO A 27 16.60 -1.23 -8.54
C PRO A 27 16.36 -2.72 -8.35
N GLY A 28 16.80 -3.26 -7.21
CA GLY A 28 16.48 -4.62 -6.80
C GLY A 28 15.22 -4.63 -5.96
N TYR A 29 14.44 -5.70 -6.06
CA TYR A 29 13.17 -5.85 -5.33
C TYR A 29 13.17 -7.05 -4.38
N SER A 30 14.35 -7.58 -4.05
CA SER A 30 14.47 -8.77 -3.21
C SER A 30 14.00 -8.59 -1.77
N GLY A 31 13.89 -7.34 -1.30
CA GLY A 31 13.38 -7.05 0.04
C GLY A 31 11.89 -7.22 0.22
N GLY A 32 11.14 -7.33 -0.87
CA GLY A 32 9.70 -7.53 -0.82
C GLY A 32 9.34 -8.95 -0.39
N ALA A 33 8.14 -9.11 0.18
CA ALA A 33 7.62 -10.42 0.55
C ALA A 33 7.35 -11.27 -0.70
N ALA A 34 7.38 -12.61 -0.53
CA ALA A 34 6.99 -13.52 -1.60
C ALA A 34 5.54 -13.22 -2.05
N PRO A 35 5.21 -13.42 -3.34
CA PRO A 35 3.90 -13.05 -3.86
C PRO A 35 2.72 -13.63 -3.08
N GLU A 36 2.81 -14.89 -2.63
CA GLU A 36 1.76 -15.54 -1.88
C GLU A 36 1.52 -14.86 -0.52
N VAL A 37 2.61 -14.53 0.18
CA VAL A 37 2.53 -13.85 1.48
C VAL A 37 2.04 -12.40 1.30
N ALA A 38 2.55 -11.72 0.29
CA ALA A 38 2.16 -10.34 0.01
C ALA A 38 0.68 -10.24 -0.35
N SER A 39 0.18 -11.16 -1.18
CA SER A 39 -1.24 -11.21 -1.56
C SER A 39 -2.14 -11.45 -0.35
N GLU A 40 -1.77 -12.38 0.51
CA GLU A 40 -2.53 -12.67 1.73
C GLU A 40 -2.57 -11.46 2.67
N LEU A 41 -1.43 -10.81 2.88
CA LEU A 41 -1.36 -9.62 3.74
C LEU A 41 -2.15 -8.46 3.16
N PHE A 42 -2.12 -8.29 1.85
CA PHE A 42 -2.93 -7.28 1.18
C PHE A 42 -4.43 -7.51 1.39
N ASP A 43 -4.90 -8.74 1.20
CA ASP A 43 -6.29 -9.09 1.43
C ASP A 43 -6.70 -8.88 2.89
N ARG A 44 -5.82 -9.26 3.82
CA ARG A 44 -6.06 -9.06 5.26
C ARG A 44 -6.14 -7.56 5.61
N LEU A 45 -5.31 -6.74 5.00
CA LEU A 45 -5.35 -5.30 5.21
C LEU A 45 -6.69 -4.71 4.75
N CYS A 46 -7.15 -5.09 3.55
CA CYS A 46 -8.43 -4.64 3.02
C CYS A 46 -9.59 -5.03 3.92
N LYS A 47 -9.61 -6.30 4.37
CA LYS A 47 -10.65 -6.80 5.27
C LYS A 47 -10.60 -6.12 6.64
N LYS A 48 -9.40 -5.86 7.15
CA LYS A 48 -9.23 -5.16 8.43
C LYS A 48 -9.76 -3.74 8.34
N ALA A 49 -9.50 -3.04 7.26
CA ALA A 49 -10.00 -1.69 7.04
C ALA A 49 -11.53 -1.66 7.03
N GLU A 50 -12.16 -2.61 6.35
CA GLU A 50 -13.62 -2.74 6.35
C GLU A 50 -14.16 -3.05 7.76
N ALA A 51 -13.51 -3.96 8.47
CA ALA A 51 -13.92 -4.37 9.82
C ALA A 51 -13.80 -3.21 10.84
N LEU A 52 -12.88 -2.27 10.63
CA LEU A 52 -12.72 -1.11 11.49
C LEU A 52 -13.84 -0.06 11.31
N GLY A 53 -14.68 -0.22 10.30
CA GLY A 53 -15.83 0.66 10.07
C GLY A 53 -15.57 1.81 9.11
N ILE A 54 -14.52 1.73 8.28
CA ILE A 54 -14.31 2.72 7.24
C ILE A 54 -15.46 2.64 6.24
N LYS A 55 -16.08 3.77 5.96
CA LYS A 55 -17.34 3.88 5.19
C LYS A 55 -17.25 3.23 3.81
N LYS A 56 -16.12 3.41 3.13
CA LYS A 56 -15.89 2.85 1.79
C LYS A 56 -14.43 2.48 1.65
N VAL A 57 -14.18 1.20 1.39
CA VAL A 57 -12.85 0.68 1.12
C VAL A 57 -12.83 0.10 -0.29
N GLN A 58 -11.97 0.64 -1.14
CA GLN A 58 -11.72 0.13 -2.47
C GLN A 58 -10.25 -0.25 -2.57
N HIS A 59 -9.91 -1.13 -3.50
CA HIS A 59 -8.55 -1.58 -3.67
C HIS A 59 -8.23 -1.88 -5.14
N GLY A 60 -6.94 -1.83 -5.47
CA GLY A 60 -6.44 -2.30 -6.75
C GLY A 60 -6.41 -3.83 -6.81
N ILE A 61 -5.91 -4.33 -7.91
CA ILE A 61 -5.79 -5.77 -8.15
C ILE A 61 -4.31 -6.16 -8.04
N PHE A 62 -4.02 -7.15 -7.20
CA PHE A 62 -2.66 -7.60 -6.95
C PHE A 62 -2.00 -8.14 -8.22
N GLN A 63 -0.74 -7.77 -8.46
CA GLN A 63 0.07 -8.16 -9.63
C GLN A 63 -0.52 -7.73 -10.98
N THR A 64 -1.16 -6.57 -11.05
CA THR A 64 -1.62 -6.00 -12.31
C THR A 64 -1.00 -4.64 -12.55
N ASP A 65 -0.90 -4.25 -13.82
CA ASP A 65 -0.60 -2.88 -14.18
C ASP A 65 -1.80 -2.00 -13.83
N MET A 66 -1.54 -0.91 -13.14
CA MET A 66 -2.59 0.02 -12.74
C MET A 66 -2.19 1.44 -13.08
N LYS A 67 -3.15 2.22 -13.54
CA LYS A 67 -3.01 3.66 -13.70
C LYS A 67 -3.81 4.32 -12.60
N VAL A 68 -3.13 5.08 -11.76
CA VAL A 68 -3.75 5.77 -10.63
C VAL A 68 -3.73 7.26 -10.90
N ALA A 69 -4.91 7.85 -11.06
CA ALA A 69 -5.06 9.28 -11.25
C ALA A 69 -5.63 9.88 -9.98
N LEU A 70 -4.97 10.90 -9.45
CA LEU A 70 -5.42 11.57 -8.23
C LEU A 70 -4.96 13.02 -8.21
N VAL A 71 -5.57 13.79 -7.33
CA VAL A 71 -5.11 15.13 -6.99
C VAL A 71 -4.83 15.14 -5.49
N ASN A 72 -3.57 15.39 -5.12
CA ASN A 72 -3.21 15.52 -3.71
C ASN A 72 -3.70 16.84 -3.15
N ASP A 73 -4.44 16.77 -2.07
CA ASP A 73 -4.88 17.91 -1.31
C ASP A 73 -4.28 17.82 0.10
N GLY A 74 -3.34 18.66 0.35
CA GLY A 74 -2.56 18.61 1.58
C GLY A 74 -1.10 18.96 1.27
N PRO A 75 -0.22 18.11 0.76
CA PRO A 75 -0.27 16.65 0.93
C PRO A 75 0.28 16.21 2.30
N VAL A 76 -0.10 15.02 2.74
CA VAL A 76 0.46 14.38 3.92
C VAL A 76 0.89 12.97 3.54
N THR A 77 2.14 12.62 3.86
CA THR A 77 2.68 11.28 3.58
C THR A 77 3.25 10.68 4.84
N LEU A 78 2.86 9.46 5.15
CA LEU A 78 3.37 8.70 6.29
C LEU A 78 3.92 7.37 5.80
N LEU A 79 5.11 7.04 6.28
CA LEU A 79 5.77 5.77 6.02
C LEU A 79 5.64 4.88 7.24
N LEU A 80 5.14 3.66 7.05
CA LEU A 80 4.98 2.68 8.13
C LEU A 80 5.70 1.40 7.74
N ASP A 81 6.52 0.90 8.64
CA ASP A 81 7.30 -0.32 8.44
C ASP A 81 7.36 -1.10 9.76
N SER A 82 7.00 -2.38 9.73
CA SER A 82 7.06 -3.24 10.91
C SER A 82 8.49 -3.43 11.42
N GLU A 83 9.47 -3.34 10.54
CA GLU A 83 10.89 -3.48 10.87
C GLU A 83 11.56 -2.13 11.21
N LYS A 84 10.85 -1.04 11.07
CA LYS A 84 11.33 0.31 11.37
C LYS A 84 12.64 0.65 10.64
N LEU A 85 12.68 0.39 9.33
CA LEU A 85 13.86 0.66 8.51
C LEU A 85 14.09 2.16 8.26
N PHE A 86 13.10 2.97 8.57
CA PHE A 86 13.16 4.43 8.40
C PHE A 86 12.41 5.16 9.49
#